data_0e5e710b59f5f53512475c72b388f79c
#
_entry.id   0e5e710b59f5f53512475c72b388f79c
#
_cell.length_a   1.000
_cell.length_b   1.000
_cell.length_c   1.000
_cell.angle_alpha   90.00
_cell.angle_beta   90.00
_cell.angle_gamma   90.00
#
_symmetry.space_group_name_H-M   'P 1'
#
loop_
_entity.id
_entity.type
_entity.pdbx_description
1 polymer ?
#
loop_
_entity_poly.entity_id
_entity_poly.type
_entity_poly.pdbx_seq_one_letter_code
_entity_poly.pdbx_strand_id
1 'polypeptide(L)'
;MPGTNLTRDEAAKRSSLIQTDSYRIYLDLATGSETTFVSITEIDFTAEAGASTFLDIMAESVNKAVLNGNVLDVDAFADSRFPLEDLAPNNTVRIEATMNYSRTGEGLHRFVDPADGQAYTYSQFEVPDARRVY
;
A
#
# COMPACT_ATOMS: atom_id res chain seq x y z
N MET A 1 -14.44 9.83 11.96
CA MET A 1 -14.00 8.88 10.90
C MET A 1 -12.59 9.22 10.45
N PRO A 2 -11.73 8.21 10.35
CA PRO A 2 -10.43 8.46 9.75
C PRO A 2 -10.64 8.88 8.29
N GLY A 3 -9.95 9.92 7.87
CA GLY A 3 -9.94 10.35 6.47
C GLY A 3 -8.96 9.55 5.63
N THR A 4 -8.95 9.81 4.32
CA THR A 4 -7.99 9.19 3.40
C THR A 4 -6.56 9.70 3.60
N ASN A 5 -6.41 10.88 4.19
CA ASN A 5 -5.11 11.49 4.49
C ASN A 5 -4.80 11.35 5.98
N LEU A 6 -3.52 11.11 6.26
CA LEU A 6 -3.02 10.99 7.62
C LEU A 6 -2.97 12.36 8.29
N THR A 7 -3.59 12.47 9.46
CA THR A 7 -3.47 13.69 10.28
C THR A 7 -2.13 13.68 11.04
N ARG A 8 -1.72 14.87 11.53
CA ARG A 8 -0.50 14.99 12.34
C ARG A 8 -0.56 14.13 13.61
N ASP A 9 -1.71 14.12 14.29
CA ASP A 9 -1.89 13.35 15.52
C ASP A 9 -1.87 11.85 15.26
N GLU A 10 -2.49 11.40 14.16
CA GLU A 10 -2.42 10.00 13.73
C GLU A 10 -0.97 9.59 13.40
N ALA A 11 -0.23 10.44 12.69
CA ALA A 11 1.17 10.19 12.36
C ALA A 11 2.04 10.08 13.63
N ALA A 12 1.85 10.98 14.58
CA ALA A 12 2.58 10.95 15.86
C ALA A 12 2.27 9.68 16.65
N LYS A 13 1.00 9.28 16.71
CA LYS A 13 0.56 8.06 17.39
C LYS A 13 1.17 6.81 16.74
N ARG A 14 1.12 6.70 15.42
CA ARG A 14 1.72 5.57 14.69
C ARG A 14 3.22 5.50 14.92
N SER A 15 3.91 6.63 14.84
CA SER A 15 5.35 6.70 15.06
C SER A 15 5.77 6.25 16.47
N SER A 16 4.91 6.45 17.47
CA SER A 16 5.16 5.99 18.84
C SER A 16 4.90 4.50 19.04
N LEU A 17 4.05 3.89 18.21
CA LEU A 17 3.62 2.48 18.36
C LEU A 17 4.41 1.52 17.49
N ILE A 18 4.90 1.96 16.33
CA ILE A 18 5.47 1.11 15.29
C ILE A 18 6.81 1.62 14.82
N GLN A 19 7.72 0.67 14.55
CA GLN A 19 8.96 0.93 13.83
C GLN A 19 9.03 -0.02 12.64
N THR A 20 9.11 0.55 11.44
CA THR A 20 9.28 -0.23 10.20
C THR A 20 10.74 -0.59 10.02
N ASP A 21 11.02 -1.87 9.82
CA ASP A 21 12.37 -2.38 9.63
C ASP A 21 12.73 -2.54 8.15
N SER A 22 11.86 -3.16 7.36
CA SER A 22 12.12 -3.40 5.94
C SER A 22 10.85 -3.58 5.13
N TYR A 23 10.96 -3.28 3.83
CA TYR A 23 9.97 -3.57 2.80
C TYR A 23 10.56 -4.51 1.78
N ARG A 24 9.76 -5.49 1.31
CA ARG A 24 10.01 -6.28 0.12
C ARG A 24 8.84 -6.04 -0.83
N ILE A 25 9.13 -5.48 -1.99
CA ILE A 25 8.11 -5.02 -2.93
C ILE A 25 8.27 -5.75 -4.26
N TYR A 26 7.18 -6.37 -4.72
CA TYR A 26 7.08 -6.96 -6.04
C TYR A 26 5.95 -6.26 -6.80
N LEU A 27 6.27 -5.76 -7.99
CA LEU A 27 5.30 -5.12 -8.88
C LEU A 27 5.21 -5.92 -10.18
N ASP A 28 4.00 -6.32 -10.57
CA ASP A 28 3.74 -6.92 -11.87
C ASP A 28 3.09 -5.87 -12.78
N LEU A 29 3.88 -5.34 -13.70
CA LEU A 29 3.45 -4.33 -14.66
C LEU A 29 3.08 -4.94 -16.01
N ALA A 30 3.17 -6.28 -16.14
CA ALA A 30 2.93 -7.01 -17.37
C ALA A 30 1.63 -7.83 -17.30
N THR A 31 0.63 -7.35 -16.58
CA THR A 31 -0.66 -8.05 -16.39
C THR A 31 -1.55 -8.04 -17.64
N GLY A 32 -1.21 -7.23 -18.64
CA GLY A 32 -2.06 -6.98 -19.81
C GLY A 32 -3.12 -5.89 -19.61
N SER A 33 -3.30 -5.40 -18.38
CA SER A 33 -4.19 -4.28 -18.09
C SER A 33 -3.55 -2.95 -18.46
N GLU A 34 -4.34 -2.06 -19.05
CA GLU A 34 -3.90 -0.70 -19.39
C GLU A 34 -4.11 0.29 -18.23
N THR A 35 -4.89 -0.09 -17.24
CA THR A 35 -5.31 0.80 -16.14
C THR A 35 -4.81 0.38 -14.78
N THR A 36 -4.45 -0.89 -14.61
CA THR A 36 -4.06 -1.45 -13.30
C THR A 36 -2.79 -2.28 -13.39
N PHE A 37 -2.14 -2.43 -12.24
CA PHE A 37 -1.01 -3.34 -12.04
C PHE A 37 -1.16 -4.06 -10.70
N VAL A 38 -0.39 -5.12 -10.49
CA VAL A 38 -0.40 -5.87 -9.23
C VAL A 38 0.78 -5.45 -8.37
N SER A 39 0.51 -5.19 -7.09
CA SER A 39 1.53 -4.92 -6.07
C SER A 39 1.45 -5.99 -4.99
N ILE A 40 2.59 -6.58 -4.66
CA ILE A 40 2.75 -7.48 -3.52
C ILE A 40 3.82 -6.88 -2.63
N THR A 41 3.44 -6.52 -1.40
CA THR A 41 4.32 -5.85 -0.45
C THR A 41 4.38 -6.66 0.84
N GLU A 42 5.59 -6.96 1.30
CA GLU A 42 5.83 -7.51 2.63
C GLU A 42 6.57 -6.49 3.46
N ILE A 43 6.07 -6.24 4.67
CA ILE A 43 6.65 -5.28 5.60
C ILE A 43 6.99 -5.99 6.89
N ASP A 44 8.26 -5.91 7.29
CA ASP A 44 8.70 -6.33 8.62
C ASP A 44 8.74 -5.10 9.52
N PHE A 45 8.09 -5.19 10.67
CA PHE A 45 8.01 -4.07 11.60
C PHE A 45 7.87 -4.56 13.03
N THR A 46 8.28 -3.71 13.98
CA THR A 46 8.05 -3.91 15.39
C THR A 46 6.91 -3.02 15.87
N ALA A 47 6.21 -3.47 16.90
CA ALA A 47 5.09 -2.75 17.47
C ALA A 47 5.00 -3.02 18.97
N GLU A 48 4.24 -2.20 19.68
CA GLU A 48 3.82 -2.49 21.03
C GLU A 48 2.82 -3.66 21.01
N ALA A 49 3.04 -4.68 21.82
CA ALA A 49 2.19 -5.88 21.87
C ALA A 49 0.73 -5.52 22.15
N GLY A 50 -0.20 -6.07 21.37
CA GLY A 50 -1.62 -5.79 21.49
C GLY A 50 -2.07 -4.49 20.84
N ALA A 51 -1.15 -3.70 20.28
CA ALA A 51 -1.48 -2.46 19.60
C ALA A 51 -2.22 -2.71 18.28
N SER A 52 -2.90 -1.69 17.80
CA SER A 52 -3.58 -1.67 16.50
C SER A 52 -3.08 -0.50 15.66
N THR A 53 -3.01 -0.71 14.37
CA THR A 53 -2.64 0.33 13.40
C THR A 53 -3.34 0.07 12.07
N PHE A 54 -2.87 0.68 11.01
CA PHE A 54 -3.39 0.46 9.67
C PHE A 54 -2.27 0.62 8.63
N LEU A 55 -2.45 -0.04 7.49
CA LEU A 55 -1.69 0.24 6.27
C LEU A 55 -2.38 1.36 5.50
N ASP A 56 -1.59 2.30 5.04
CA ASP A 56 -2.06 3.40 4.20
C ASP A 56 -1.82 2.99 2.73
N ILE A 57 -2.89 2.68 2.01
CA ILE A 57 -2.82 2.16 0.66
C ILE A 57 -3.98 2.67 -0.20
N MET A 58 -3.67 3.22 -1.35
CA MET A 58 -4.67 3.64 -2.34
C MET A 58 -4.73 2.63 -3.48
N ALA A 59 -5.55 1.61 -3.31
CA ALA A 59 -5.69 0.51 -4.25
C ALA A 59 -7.08 0.49 -4.89
N GLU A 60 -7.18 -0.09 -6.08
CA GLU A 60 -8.46 -0.49 -6.67
C GLU A 60 -9.14 -1.55 -5.81
N SER A 61 -8.36 -2.55 -5.39
CA SER A 61 -8.81 -3.60 -4.48
C SER A 61 -7.64 -4.22 -3.74
N VAL A 62 -7.91 -4.71 -2.53
CA VAL A 62 -6.98 -5.59 -1.81
C VAL A 62 -7.42 -7.03 -2.08
N ASN A 63 -6.53 -7.83 -2.64
CA ASN A 63 -6.83 -9.20 -3.07
C ASN A 63 -6.53 -10.23 -1.99
N LYS A 64 -5.50 -9.98 -1.19
CA LYS A 64 -5.10 -10.83 -0.09
C LYS A 64 -4.30 -10.04 0.94
N ALA A 65 -4.50 -10.34 2.21
CA ALA A 65 -3.72 -9.77 3.30
C ALA A 65 -3.42 -10.86 4.34
N VAL A 66 -2.17 -10.94 4.76
CA VAL A 66 -1.70 -11.92 5.75
C VAL A 66 -0.87 -11.19 6.79
N LEU A 67 -1.22 -11.33 8.06
CA LEU A 67 -0.47 -10.77 9.18
C LEU A 67 0.04 -11.91 10.06
N ASN A 68 1.37 -12.04 10.17
CA ASN A 68 2.02 -13.07 10.99
C ASN A 68 1.52 -14.50 10.68
N GLY A 69 1.29 -14.80 9.39
CA GLY A 69 0.78 -16.08 8.94
C GLY A 69 -0.73 -16.26 9.00
N ASN A 70 -1.47 -15.28 9.52
CA ASN A 70 -2.93 -15.32 9.59
C ASN A 70 -3.56 -14.54 8.44
N VAL A 71 -4.45 -15.17 7.70
CA VAL A 71 -5.18 -14.52 6.60
C VAL A 71 -6.22 -13.55 7.19
N LEU A 72 -6.19 -12.31 6.71
CA LEU A 72 -7.11 -11.26 7.13
C LEU A 72 -8.27 -11.13 6.14
N ASP A 73 -9.38 -10.58 6.62
CA ASP A 73 -10.55 -10.28 5.80
C ASP A 73 -10.27 -9.06 4.92
N VAL A 74 -10.24 -9.25 3.60
CA VAL A 74 -9.98 -8.16 2.64
C VAL A 74 -11.10 -7.13 2.60
N ASP A 75 -12.31 -7.47 3.05
CA ASP A 75 -13.43 -6.53 3.12
C ASP A 75 -13.23 -5.45 4.20
N ALA A 76 -12.23 -5.62 5.06
CA ALA A 76 -11.84 -4.59 6.03
C ALA A 76 -11.17 -3.37 5.39
N PHE A 77 -10.73 -3.47 4.13
CA PHE A 77 -10.14 -2.35 3.41
C PHE A 77 -11.20 -1.27 3.14
N ALA A 78 -10.97 -0.08 3.66
CA ALA A 78 -11.86 1.06 3.48
C ALA A 78 -11.09 2.38 3.66
N ASP A 79 -11.53 3.43 3.01
CA ASP A 79 -10.98 4.79 3.13
C ASP A 79 -9.46 4.86 2.92
N SER A 80 -8.95 4.06 1.97
CA SER A 80 -7.51 3.93 1.68
C SER A 80 -6.69 3.43 2.86
N ARG A 81 -7.31 2.67 3.75
CA ARG A 81 -6.67 2.09 4.94
C ARG A 81 -7.05 0.63 5.11
N PHE A 82 -6.07 -0.17 5.49
CA PHE A 82 -6.28 -1.56 5.85
C PHE A 82 -5.92 -1.75 7.33
N PRO A 83 -6.88 -2.11 8.20
CA PRO A 83 -6.61 -2.20 9.63
C PRO A 83 -5.76 -3.41 9.97
N LEU A 84 -4.83 -3.22 10.88
CA LEU A 84 -4.00 -4.27 11.48
C LEU A 84 -4.24 -4.23 12.98
N GLU A 85 -4.77 -5.32 13.52
CA GLU A 85 -5.16 -5.40 14.93
C GLU A 85 -4.35 -6.45 15.66
N ASP A 86 -4.29 -6.29 16.97
CA ASP A 86 -3.68 -7.26 17.88
C ASP A 86 -2.22 -7.62 17.48
N LEU A 87 -1.40 -6.60 17.33
CA LEU A 87 -0.02 -6.74 16.88
C LEU A 87 0.86 -7.43 17.92
N ALA A 88 1.81 -8.24 17.42
CA ALA A 88 2.89 -8.81 18.21
C ALA A 88 4.06 -7.80 18.33
N PRO A 89 5.08 -8.05 19.19
CA PRO A 89 6.29 -7.23 19.21
C PRO A 89 7.04 -7.22 17.86
N ASN A 90 7.07 -8.35 17.15
CA ASN A 90 7.66 -8.48 15.82
C ASN A 90 6.59 -8.96 14.85
N ASN A 91 6.45 -8.27 13.72
CA ASN A 91 5.38 -8.54 12.77
C ASN A 91 5.89 -8.59 11.33
N THR A 92 5.24 -9.42 10.53
CA THR A 92 5.35 -9.40 9.07
C THR A 92 3.95 -9.34 8.50
N VAL A 93 3.67 -8.33 7.70
CA VAL A 93 2.43 -8.23 6.93
C VAL A 93 2.75 -8.39 5.44
N ARG A 94 1.95 -9.19 4.74
CA ARG A 94 1.98 -9.31 3.28
C ARG A 94 0.65 -8.88 2.73
N ILE A 95 0.67 -7.94 1.80
CA ILE A 95 -0.52 -7.43 1.14
C ILE A 95 -0.38 -7.57 -0.38
N GLU A 96 -1.38 -8.16 -1.00
CA GLU A 96 -1.50 -8.29 -2.44
C GLU A 96 -2.67 -7.43 -2.90
N ALA A 97 -2.40 -6.49 -3.79
CA ALA A 97 -3.39 -5.50 -4.20
C ALA A 97 -3.35 -5.24 -5.71
N THR A 98 -4.49 -4.88 -6.25
CA THR A 98 -4.61 -4.31 -7.59
C THR A 98 -4.58 -2.80 -7.47
N MET A 99 -3.55 -2.19 -8.06
CA MET A 99 -3.30 -0.76 -7.99
C MET A 99 -3.65 -0.09 -9.32
N ASN A 100 -4.03 1.17 -9.27
CA ASN A 100 -4.30 1.95 -10.45
C ASN A 100 -3.06 2.67 -10.95
N TYR A 101 -2.80 2.62 -12.26
CA TYR A 101 -1.86 3.54 -12.89
C TYR A 101 -2.38 4.97 -12.77
N SER A 102 -1.49 5.89 -12.46
CA SER A 102 -1.79 7.31 -12.44
C SER A 102 -1.83 7.87 -13.86
N ARG A 103 -2.69 8.87 -14.06
CA ARG A 103 -2.72 9.71 -15.26
C ARG A 103 -2.45 11.17 -14.94
N THR A 104 -2.17 11.47 -13.68
CA THR A 104 -1.95 12.82 -13.15
C THR A 104 -0.53 13.06 -12.65
N GLY A 105 0.36 12.06 -12.81
CA GLY A 105 1.78 12.16 -12.44
C GLY A 105 2.13 11.65 -11.05
N GLU A 106 1.14 11.32 -10.22
CA GLU A 106 1.34 10.85 -8.85
C GLU A 106 1.47 9.32 -8.80
N GLY A 107 2.40 8.79 -7.98
CA GLY A 107 2.61 7.37 -7.86
C GLY A 107 3.29 6.78 -9.10
N LEU A 108 2.69 5.80 -9.75
CA LEU A 108 3.19 5.19 -10.99
C LEU A 108 2.33 5.65 -12.17
N HIS A 109 2.86 6.59 -12.92
CA HIS A 109 2.18 7.18 -14.08
C HIS A 109 2.42 6.33 -15.32
N ARG A 110 1.37 6.08 -16.11
CA ARG A 110 1.42 5.37 -17.38
C ARG A 110 0.75 6.23 -18.46
N PHE A 111 1.43 6.33 -19.60
CA PHE A 111 0.85 6.96 -20.78
C PHE A 111 1.29 6.22 -22.05
N VAL A 112 0.50 6.33 -23.08
CA VAL A 112 0.81 5.78 -24.41
C VAL A 112 1.24 6.94 -25.31
N ASP A 113 2.46 6.86 -25.84
CA ASP A 113 2.97 7.89 -26.75
C ASP A 113 2.30 7.72 -28.13
N PRO A 114 1.58 8.74 -28.62
CA PRO A 114 0.95 8.65 -29.95
C PRO A 114 1.96 8.59 -31.10
N ALA A 115 3.22 8.94 -30.87
CA ALA A 115 4.25 8.92 -31.92
C ALA A 115 4.70 7.49 -32.25
N ASP A 116 4.79 6.59 -31.25
CA ASP A 116 5.25 5.21 -31.44
C ASP A 116 4.27 4.14 -30.97
N GLY A 117 3.15 4.52 -30.34
CA GLY A 117 2.15 3.60 -29.81
C GLY A 117 2.61 2.80 -28.59
N GLN A 118 3.76 3.13 -28.02
CA GLN A 118 4.32 2.42 -26.86
C GLN A 118 3.84 3.02 -25.55
N ALA A 119 3.73 2.17 -24.54
CA ALA A 119 3.43 2.60 -23.19
C ALA A 119 4.71 2.89 -22.40
N TYR A 120 4.71 4.01 -21.71
CA TYR A 120 5.81 4.44 -20.86
C TYR A 120 5.32 4.65 -19.44
N THR A 121 6.15 4.28 -18.47
CA THR A 121 5.85 4.47 -17.05
C THR A 121 6.96 5.25 -16.37
N TYR A 122 6.58 6.07 -15.39
CA TYR A 122 7.52 6.71 -14.46
C TYR A 122 6.87 6.86 -13.08
N SER A 123 7.67 7.04 -12.06
CA SER A 123 7.18 7.17 -10.69
C SER A 123 7.50 8.52 -10.09
N GLN A 124 6.60 8.99 -9.23
CA GLN A 124 6.73 10.20 -8.44
C GLN A 124 6.17 9.92 -7.05
N PHE A 125 7.04 9.96 -6.03
CA PHE A 125 6.67 9.58 -4.66
C PHE A 125 6.81 10.75 -3.69
N GLU A 126 6.25 11.89 -4.01
CA GLU A 126 6.05 12.91 -2.99
C GLU A 126 5.09 12.38 -1.93
N VAL A 127 5.29 12.80 -0.70
CA VAL A 127 4.42 12.36 0.39
C VAL A 127 2.99 12.87 0.14
N PRO A 128 1.98 12.01 0.10
CA PRO A 128 1.93 10.59 0.48
C PRO A 128 1.83 9.60 -0.71
N ASP A 129 2.45 9.87 -1.83
CA ASP A 129 2.15 9.17 -3.11
C ASP A 129 2.68 7.73 -3.21
N ALA A 130 3.62 7.32 -2.37
CA ALA A 130 4.11 5.93 -2.35
C ALA A 130 2.99 4.92 -2.11
N ARG A 131 1.99 5.25 -1.31
CA ARG A 131 0.81 4.41 -1.03
C ARG A 131 -0.06 4.09 -2.24
N ARG A 132 0.19 4.77 -3.38
CA ARG A 132 -0.49 4.51 -4.65
C ARG A 132 0.18 3.37 -5.44
N VAL A 133 1.33 2.89 -4.99
CA VAL A 133 2.13 1.87 -5.68
C VAL A 133 2.37 0.64 -4.79
N TYR A 134 2.68 0.86 -3.52
CA TYR A 134 2.95 -0.21 -2.56
C TYR A 134 2.64 0.18 -1.12
#